data_243e038bb73f7d7c2b62161453c236f1
#
_entry.id   243e038bb73f7d7c2b62161453c236f1
#
_cell.length_a   1.000
_cell.length_b   1.000
_cell.length_c   1.000
_cell.angle_alpha   90.00
_cell.angle_beta   90.00
_cell.angle_gamma   90.00
#
_symmetry.space_group_name_H-M   'P 1'
#
loop_
_entity.id
_entity.type
_entity.pdbx_description
1 polymer ?
#
loop_
_entity_poly.entity_id
_entity_poly.type
_entity_poly.pdbx_seq_one_letter_code
_entity_poly.pdbx_strand_id
1 'polypeptide(L)'
;EYMPQVQAKRRCINFNYYRDNKIVNIKFRDGQKNFKLVSGAELIFYGLDNTIKSTRCYIVEGEMDALSLHESGLYSVCSVPNGASKGSQKLEYLDNCYEYFKDKKEIILCTDNDDAGLQLRNELARRFGAYRCKYVDFGDFKDANEVLITKGAETLRNIIKNAKDFPIEGVININNIWKNVLNYNENGVKNYSIGLEGSDEYFKMELGEWSVVSGIPNSGKSDVLDQILCNIAINHDFRCAMFSPESFPYEGHIKRIANKLVGRNTTSDDLNQVKDFIEEHFYWIKIDLENLTLKAILDAFKQLVLQKGINVCVIDPWNMLDHSAQRDHSYIGKTLSQITQFCQQTKTHMFLVAHPRKIESEGGQYKKPTLYDISGSADFFNKAYNGLIVYRCIGQKTSYGSDAIKIYIEKVKRKENGQLGYFELAPDFKNGGVYKSVTEKDKKFKIIKDNDIPF
;
A
#
# COMPACT_ATOMS: atom_id res chain seq x y z
N GLU A 1 -45.18 -25.61 -2.10
CA GLU A 1 -45.17 -24.17 -1.83
C GLU A 1 -45.18 -23.36 -3.14
N TYR A 2 -45.82 -22.18 -3.15
CA TYR A 2 -45.71 -21.26 -4.29
C TYR A 2 -44.42 -20.50 -4.27
N MET A 3 -43.63 -20.65 -5.37
CA MET A 3 -42.31 -20.02 -5.52
C MET A 3 -42.43 -18.80 -6.46
N PRO A 4 -42.32 -17.56 -5.95
CA PRO A 4 -42.46 -16.34 -6.75
C PRO A 4 -41.48 -16.24 -7.91
N GLN A 5 -40.29 -16.76 -7.76
CA GLN A 5 -39.19 -16.72 -8.76
C GLN A 5 -39.57 -17.44 -10.06
N VAL A 6 -40.39 -18.47 -9.96
CA VAL A 6 -40.85 -19.27 -11.11
C VAL A 6 -42.36 -19.20 -11.31
N GLN A 7 -43.05 -18.35 -10.56
CA GLN A 7 -44.52 -18.12 -10.63
C GLN A 7 -45.35 -19.40 -10.61
N ALA A 8 -44.93 -20.43 -9.87
CA ALA A 8 -45.56 -21.73 -9.85
C ALA A 8 -45.47 -22.42 -8.48
N LYS A 9 -46.42 -23.30 -8.18
CA LYS A 9 -46.28 -24.22 -7.04
C LYS A 9 -45.24 -25.29 -7.31
N ARG A 10 -44.32 -25.49 -6.36
CA ARG A 10 -43.23 -26.46 -6.43
C ARG A 10 -43.22 -27.38 -5.21
N ARG A 11 -42.68 -28.57 -5.39
CA ARG A 11 -42.30 -29.44 -4.26
C ARG A 11 -41.05 -28.86 -3.64
N CYS A 12 -41.06 -28.64 -2.31
CA CYS A 12 -39.96 -27.98 -1.59
C CYS A 12 -39.50 -28.82 -0.42
N ILE A 13 -38.21 -28.70 -0.09
CA ILE A 13 -37.67 -29.04 1.22
C ILE A 13 -37.98 -27.88 2.15
N ASN A 14 -38.45 -28.18 3.37
CA ASN A 14 -38.77 -27.19 4.38
C ASN A 14 -37.66 -27.22 5.44
N PHE A 15 -37.00 -26.09 5.65
CA PHE A 15 -36.10 -25.88 6.77
C PHE A 15 -36.84 -25.10 7.84
N ASN A 16 -37.12 -25.77 8.97
CA ASN A 16 -37.84 -25.19 10.10
C ASN A 16 -36.84 -24.49 11.04
N TYR A 17 -37.08 -23.23 11.34
CA TYR A 17 -36.27 -22.42 12.24
C TYR A 17 -36.91 -22.43 13.61
N TYR A 18 -36.16 -22.92 14.60
CA TYR A 18 -36.62 -23.08 15.96
C TYR A 18 -35.97 -22.05 16.89
N ARG A 19 -36.79 -21.49 17.78
CA ARG A 19 -36.38 -20.77 18.96
C ARG A 19 -37.16 -21.33 20.16
N ASP A 20 -36.42 -21.77 21.19
CA ASP A 20 -37.00 -22.37 22.41
C ASP A 20 -37.96 -23.52 22.07
N ASN A 21 -37.58 -24.39 21.16
CA ASN A 21 -38.37 -25.53 20.64
C ASN A 21 -39.67 -25.14 19.91
N LYS A 22 -39.87 -23.88 19.54
CA LYS A 22 -41.01 -23.42 18.73
C LYS A 22 -40.55 -23.02 17.32
N ILE A 23 -41.36 -23.37 16.31
CA ILE A 23 -41.09 -22.92 14.94
C ILE A 23 -41.46 -21.44 14.85
N VAL A 24 -40.47 -20.59 14.54
CA VAL A 24 -40.66 -19.13 14.37
C VAL A 24 -40.54 -18.69 12.91
N ASN A 25 -39.93 -19.52 12.06
CA ASN A 25 -39.82 -19.28 10.62
C ASN A 25 -39.67 -20.60 9.86
N ILE A 26 -39.98 -20.59 8.57
CA ILE A 26 -39.75 -21.72 7.65
C ILE A 26 -39.16 -21.19 6.35
N LYS A 27 -38.05 -21.82 5.90
CA LYS A 27 -37.45 -21.57 4.60
C LYS A 27 -37.74 -22.72 3.66
N PHE A 28 -38.29 -22.43 2.52
CA PHE A 28 -38.62 -23.38 1.48
C PHE A 28 -37.54 -23.37 0.39
N ARG A 29 -37.12 -24.56 -0.06
CA ARG A 29 -36.19 -24.72 -1.16
C ARG A 29 -36.74 -25.71 -2.18
N ASP A 30 -36.89 -25.32 -3.44
CA ASP A 30 -37.26 -26.22 -4.52
C ASP A 30 -36.04 -26.97 -5.12
N GLY A 31 -36.30 -27.88 -6.05
CA GLY A 31 -35.26 -28.67 -6.72
C GLY A 31 -34.33 -27.84 -7.63
N GLN A 32 -34.71 -26.61 -7.97
CA GLN A 32 -33.94 -25.70 -8.81
C GLN A 32 -33.16 -24.66 -7.98
N LYS A 33 -33.07 -24.84 -6.65
CA LYS A 33 -32.43 -23.92 -5.69
C LYS A 33 -33.09 -22.54 -5.61
N ASN A 34 -34.43 -22.44 -5.88
CA ASN A 34 -35.17 -21.24 -5.51
C ASN A 34 -35.53 -21.30 -4.03
N PHE A 35 -35.45 -20.16 -3.33
CA PHE A 35 -35.69 -20.08 -1.89
C PHE A 35 -36.82 -19.08 -1.59
N LYS A 36 -37.57 -19.39 -0.53
CA LYS A 36 -38.60 -18.51 0.02
C LYS A 36 -38.66 -18.65 1.53
N LEU A 37 -38.63 -17.55 2.25
CA LEU A 37 -38.94 -17.47 3.68
C LEU A 37 -40.42 -17.08 3.87
N VAL A 38 -40.99 -17.45 5.01
CA VAL A 38 -42.35 -16.97 5.38
C VAL A 38 -42.28 -15.45 5.58
N SER A 39 -43.17 -14.74 4.87
CA SER A 39 -43.24 -13.28 4.94
C SER A 39 -43.63 -12.80 6.33
N GLY A 40 -42.89 -11.81 6.86
CA GLY A 40 -43.14 -11.24 8.19
C GLY A 40 -42.72 -12.13 9.37
N ALA A 41 -42.16 -13.31 9.11
CA ALA A 41 -41.60 -14.15 10.18
C ALA A 41 -40.25 -13.62 10.66
N GLU A 42 -39.92 -13.91 11.90
CA GLU A 42 -38.69 -13.44 12.51
C GLU A 42 -37.46 -14.03 11.82
N LEU A 43 -36.44 -13.20 11.55
CA LEU A 43 -35.16 -13.65 11.01
C LEU A 43 -34.25 -14.08 12.16
N ILE A 44 -33.94 -15.39 12.20
CA ILE A 44 -33.00 -15.99 13.14
C ILE A 44 -32.06 -16.95 12.40
N PHE A 45 -31.03 -17.47 13.08
CA PHE A 45 -30.22 -18.54 12.52
C PHE A 45 -31.01 -19.85 12.43
N TYR A 46 -30.85 -20.59 11.35
CA TYR A 46 -31.27 -21.98 11.27
C TYR A 46 -30.45 -22.83 12.25
N GLY A 47 -31.08 -23.71 13.00
CA GLY A 47 -30.41 -24.54 14.00
C GLY A 47 -29.97 -23.76 15.24
N LEU A 48 -30.55 -22.58 15.53
CA LEU A 48 -30.19 -21.74 16.68
C LEU A 48 -30.21 -22.52 18.00
N ASP A 49 -31.25 -23.32 18.26
CA ASP A 49 -31.41 -24.09 19.49
C ASP A 49 -30.32 -25.15 19.69
N ASN A 50 -29.68 -25.64 18.62
CA ASN A 50 -28.57 -26.59 18.70
C ASN A 50 -27.33 -25.97 19.36
N THR A 51 -27.24 -24.64 19.39
CA THR A 51 -26.09 -23.94 19.97
C THR A 51 -26.19 -23.71 21.48
N ILE A 52 -27.36 -23.85 22.11
CA ILE A 52 -27.64 -23.42 23.49
C ILE A 52 -26.70 -24.09 24.50
N LYS A 53 -26.51 -25.40 24.40
CA LYS A 53 -25.78 -26.19 25.42
C LYS A 53 -24.27 -26.16 25.29
N SER A 54 -23.73 -25.53 24.25
CA SER A 54 -22.28 -25.55 23.97
C SER A 54 -21.67 -24.16 24.09
N THR A 55 -20.47 -24.09 24.65
CA THR A 55 -19.66 -22.86 24.64
C THR A 55 -18.93 -22.65 23.31
N ARG A 56 -18.95 -23.65 22.42
CA ARG A 56 -18.44 -23.60 21.04
C ARG A 56 -19.60 -23.72 20.07
N CYS A 57 -19.62 -22.95 18.99
CA CYS A 57 -20.57 -23.14 17.91
C CYS A 57 -19.90 -22.99 16.55
N TYR A 58 -20.54 -23.57 15.54
CA TYR A 58 -20.15 -23.51 14.15
C TYR A 58 -21.22 -22.71 13.40
N ILE A 59 -20.80 -21.73 12.60
CA ILE A 59 -21.69 -20.92 11.78
C ILE A 59 -21.34 -21.16 10.32
N VAL A 60 -22.32 -21.61 9.56
CA VAL A 60 -22.21 -21.86 8.12
C VAL A 60 -23.11 -20.91 7.33
N GLU A 61 -22.94 -20.87 6.00
CA GLU A 61 -23.70 -19.98 5.14
C GLU A 61 -25.06 -20.54 4.73
N GLY A 62 -25.18 -21.84 4.54
CA GLY A 62 -26.39 -22.50 4.08
C GLY A 62 -26.91 -23.60 5.02
N GLU A 63 -28.23 -23.88 4.92
CA GLU A 63 -28.85 -24.96 5.71
C GLU A 63 -28.27 -26.33 5.33
N MET A 64 -27.91 -26.53 4.07
CA MET A 64 -27.29 -27.79 3.61
C MET A 64 -25.91 -27.99 4.21
N ASP A 65 -25.14 -26.93 4.40
CA ASP A 65 -23.84 -26.98 5.08
C ASP A 65 -24.02 -27.31 6.57
N ALA A 66 -25.06 -26.75 7.19
CA ALA A 66 -25.40 -27.11 8.59
C ALA A 66 -25.72 -28.61 8.71
N LEU A 67 -26.49 -29.16 7.81
CA LEU A 67 -26.78 -30.59 7.76
C LEU A 67 -25.51 -31.42 7.49
N SER A 68 -24.61 -30.93 6.63
CA SER A 68 -23.33 -31.61 6.34
C SER A 68 -22.40 -31.66 7.56
N LEU A 69 -22.38 -30.61 8.38
CA LEU A 69 -21.67 -30.64 9.65
C LEU A 69 -22.31 -31.61 10.64
N HIS A 70 -23.64 -31.65 10.71
CA HIS A 70 -24.37 -32.63 11.54
C HIS A 70 -24.05 -34.07 11.12
N GLU A 71 -24.09 -34.39 9.84
CA GLU A 71 -23.72 -35.71 9.30
C GLU A 71 -22.27 -36.06 9.65
N SER A 72 -21.41 -35.04 9.75
CA SER A 72 -20.02 -35.21 10.17
C SER A 72 -19.83 -35.29 11.70
N GLY A 73 -20.92 -35.33 12.48
CA GLY A 73 -20.87 -35.45 13.94
C GLY A 73 -20.62 -34.15 14.70
N LEU A 74 -20.82 -33.01 14.07
CA LEU A 74 -20.72 -31.67 14.68
C LEU A 74 -22.14 -31.12 14.90
N TYR A 75 -22.58 -30.98 16.16
CA TYR A 75 -23.98 -30.73 16.47
C TYR A 75 -24.32 -29.30 16.90
N SER A 76 -23.35 -28.54 17.42
CA SER A 76 -23.57 -27.13 17.81
C SER A 76 -23.45 -26.21 16.58
N VAL A 77 -24.28 -26.43 15.58
CA VAL A 77 -24.22 -25.78 14.27
C VAL A 77 -25.43 -24.92 14.01
N CYS A 78 -25.23 -23.73 13.48
CA CYS A 78 -26.29 -22.90 12.95
C CYS A 78 -25.89 -22.27 11.59
N SER A 79 -26.88 -21.89 10.79
CA SER A 79 -26.68 -21.27 9.48
C SER A 79 -27.34 -19.90 9.41
N VAL A 80 -26.73 -18.97 8.66
CA VAL A 80 -27.38 -17.68 8.39
C VAL A 80 -28.62 -17.86 7.51
N PRO A 81 -29.72 -17.08 7.74
CA PRO A 81 -30.99 -17.33 7.05
C PRO A 81 -30.99 -16.92 5.56
N ASN A 82 -30.22 -15.88 5.21
CA ASN A 82 -30.27 -15.27 3.87
C ASN A 82 -29.01 -15.53 3.03
N GLY A 83 -28.05 -16.32 3.52
CA GLY A 83 -26.74 -16.48 2.88
C GLY A 83 -25.92 -15.18 2.87
N ALA A 84 -24.78 -15.20 2.19
CA ALA A 84 -23.98 -14.02 1.97
C ALA A 84 -24.49 -13.21 0.78
N SER A 85 -24.37 -11.87 0.87
CA SER A 85 -24.70 -10.95 -0.23
C SER A 85 -23.54 -10.01 -0.51
N LYS A 86 -23.31 -9.68 -1.79
CA LYS A 86 -22.34 -8.64 -2.15
C LYS A 86 -22.90 -7.27 -1.73
N GLY A 87 -22.16 -6.54 -0.90
CA GLY A 87 -22.51 -5.20 -0.42
C GLY A 87 -22.88 -5.14 1.06
N SER A 88 -23.79 -4.22 1.44
CA SER A 88 -24.20 -4.02 2.83
C SER A 88 -24.88 -5.27 3.40
N GLN A 89 -24.26 -5.90 4.38
CA GLN A 89 -24.79 -7.06 5.08
C GLN A 89 -25.88 -6.60 6.07
N LYS A 90 -27.14 -6.90 5.76
CA LYS A 90 -28.24 -6.73 6.73
C LYS A 90 -28.24 -7.93 7.68
N LEU A 91 -27.59 -7.78 8.84
CA LEU A 91 -27.46 -8.86 9.83
C LEU A 91 -28.50 -8.75 10.95
N GLU A 92 -29.76 -8.42 10.62
CA GLU A 92 -30.87 -8.33 11.58
C GLU A 92 -31.02 -9.60 12.42
N TYR A 93 -30.85 -10.77 11.81
CA TYR A 93 -30.87 -12.05 12.51
C TYR A 93 -29.81 -12.16 13.63
N LEU A 94 -28.73 -11.42 13.53
CA LEU A 94 -27.67 -11.39 14.53
C LEU A 94 -28.10 -10.61 15.76
N ASP A 95 -28.76 -9.47 15.55
CA ASP A 95 -29.34 -8.67 16.64
C ASP A 95 -30.45 -9.46 17.36
N ASN A 96 -31.31 -10.14 16.59
CA ASN A 96 -32.36 -10.99 17.13
C ASN A 96 -31.84 -12.20 17.94
N CYS A 97 -30.62 -12.65 17.67
CA CYS A 97 -30.05 -13.85 18.29
C CYS A 97 -28.86 -13.55 19.22
N TYR A 98 -28.58 -12.28 19.53
CA TYR A 98 -27.38 -11.89 20.30
C TYR A 98 -27.21 -12.67 21.60
N GLU A 99 -28.30 -12.88 22.35
CA GLU A 99 -28.28 -13.58 23.63
C GLU A 99 -27.75 -15.02 23.55
N TYR A 100 -27.93 -15.71 22.43
CA TYR A 100 -27.45 -17.08 22.21
C TYR A 100 -25.94 -17.13 22.00
N PHE A 101 -25.31 -16.02 21.60
CA PHE A 101 -23.90 -15.96 21.25
C PHE A 101 -23.04 -15.19 22.26
N LYS A 102 -23.63 -14.41 23.16
CA LYS A 102 -22.86 -13.54 24.07
C LYS A 102 -21.85 -14.30 24.91
N ASP A 103 -22.22 -15.51 25.42
CA ASP A 103 -21.40 -16.32 26.30
C ASP A 103 -20.60 -17.43 25.60
N LYS A 104 -20.61 -17.46 24.25
CA LYS A 104 -19.79 -18.40 23.49
C LYS A 104 -18.30 -18.07 23.66
N LYS A 105 -17.51 -19.08 24.00
CA LYS A 105 -16.04 -18.95 24.12
C LYS A 105 -15.34 -19.06 22.78
N GLU A 106 -15.90 -19.84 21.85
CA GLU A 106 -15.33 -20.08 20.54
C GLU A 106 -16.41 -20.18 19.47
N ILE A 107 -16.27 -19.41 18.41
CA ILE A 107 -17.18 -19.38 17.26
C ILE A 107 -16.37 -19.72 16.01
N ILE A 108 -16.70 -20.81 15.35
CA ILE A 108 -15.99 -21.27 14.16
C ILE A 108 -16.84 -20.93 12.93
N LEU A 109 -16.32 -20.03 12.09
CA LEU A 109 -16.99 -19.53 10.91
C LEU A 109 -16.61 -20.41 9.70
N CYS A 110 -17.60 -21.14 9.19
CA CYS A 110 -17.48 -22.07 8.07
C CYS A 110 -18.27 -21.52 6.87
N THR A 111 -17.98 -20.29 6.46
CA THR A 111 -18.63 -19.64 5.31
C THR A 111 -18.05 -20.14 4.00
N ASP A 112 -18.76 -19.91 2.91
CA ASP A 112 -18.30 -20.26 1.55
C ASP A 112 -16.94 -19.63 1.23
N ASN A 113 -16.18 -20.27 0.37
CA ASN A 113 -14.83 -19.84 -0.03
C ASN A 113 -14.87 -18.90 -1.24
N ASP A 114 -15.92 -18.09 -1.36
CA ASP A 114 -16.07 -17.06 -2.38
C ASP A 114 -16.06 -15.64 -1.77
N ASP A 115 -16.05 -14.60 -2.61
CA ASP A 115 -15.97 -13.21 -2.14
C ASP A 115 -17.10 -12.83 -1.18
N ALA A 116 -18.31 -13.34 -1.40
CA ALA A 116 -19.46 -13.03 -0.56
C ALA A 116 -19.33 -13.72 0.81
N GLY A 117 -18.92 -14.99 0.82
CA GLY A 117 -18.66 -15.75 2.05
C GLY A 117 -17.50 -15.17 2.86
N LEU A 118 -16.43 -14.67 2.19
CA LEU A 118 -15.32 -13.97 2.85
C LEU A 118 -15.78 -12.65 3.50
N GLN A 119 -16.65 -11.88 2.85
CA GLN A 119 -17.22 -10.66 3.43
C GLN A 119 -18.10 -10.97 4.64
N LEU A 120 -18.99 -11.96 4.52
CA LEU A 120 -19.83 -12.43 5.62
C LEU A 120 -18.97 -12.88 6.82
N ARG A 121 -17.94 -13.67 6.59
CA ARG A 121 -16.98 -14.13 7.59
C ARG A 121 -16.37 -12.99 8.39
N ASN A 122 -15.86 -11.99 7.68
CA ASN A 122 -15.19 -10.85 8.30
C ASN A 122 -16.19 -10.00 9.12
N GLU A 123 -17.41 -9.82 8.61
CA GLU A 123 -18.44 -9.06 9.33
C GLU A 123 -18.95 -9.83 10.56
N LEU A 124 -19.18 -11.14 10.47
CA LEU A 124 -19.51 -11.97 11.63
C LEU A 124 -18.41 -11.92 12.68
N ALA A 125 -17.15 -12.05 12.30
CA ALA A 125 -16.00 -11.95 13.20
C ALA A 125 -15.92 -10.57 13.86
N ARG A 126 -16.18 -9.50 13.12
CA ARG A 126 -16.24 -8.13 13.66
C ARG A 126 -17.33 -7.98 14.72
N ARG A 127 -18.52 -8.52 14.46
CA ARG A 127 -19.69 -8.42 15.34
C ARG A 127 -19.58 -9.32 16.57
N PHE A 128 -19.09 -10.54 16.44
CA PHE A 128 -18.89 -11.46 17.55
C PHE A 128 -17.64 -11.18 18.37
N GLY A 129 -16.66 -10.44 17.80
CA GLY A 129 -15.33 -10.24 18.34
C GLY A 129 -14.35 -11.28 17.79
N ALA A 130 -13.42 -10.81 16.91
CA ALA A 130 -12.47 -11.66 16.21
C ALA A 130 -11.60 -12.53 17.14
N TYR A 131 -11.35 -12.07 18.38
CA TYR A 131 -10.53 -12.77 19.37
C TYR A 131 -11.09 -14.13 19.82
N ARG A 132 -12.40 -14.35 19.67
CA ARG A 132 -13.08 -15.62 19.97
C ARG A 132 -13.59 -16.35 18.73
N CYS A 133 -13.32 -15.81 17.56
CA CYS A 133 -13.70 -16.41 16.29
C CYS A 133 -12.51 -17.14 15.66
N LYS A 134 -12.79 -18.24 14.99
CA LYS A 134 -11.90 -18.93 14.06
C LYS A 134 -12.58 -19.05 12.71
N TYR A 135 -11.83 -19.23 11.65
CA TYR A 135 -12.38 -19.47 10.33
C TYR A 135 -11.85 -20.74 9.71
N VAL A 136 -12.69 -21.38 8.93
CA VAL A 136 -12.32 -22.55 8.15
C VAL A 136 -11.91 -22.11 6.76
N ASP A 137 -10.84 -22.72 6.25
CA ASP A 137 -10.37 -22.62 4.89
C ASP A 137 -10.62 -23.96 4.21
N PHE A 138 -11.58 -24.00 3.29
CA PHE A 138 -11.93 -25.22 2.57
C PHE A 138 -10.98 -25.56 1.42
N GLY A 139 -9.92 -24.76 1.19
CA GLY A 139 -8.95 -24.98 0.10
C GLY A 139 -9.61 -24.84 -1.27
N ASP A 140 -9.57 -25.91 -2.06
CA ASP A 140 -10.15 -25.94 -3.41
C ASP A 140 -11.67 -26.15 -3.43
N PHE A 141 -12.29 -26.42 -2.28
CA PHE A 141 -13.73 -26.63 -2.18
C PHE A 141 -14.47 -25.34 -1.85
N LYS A 142 -15.67 -25.22 -2.39
CA LYS A 142 -16.50 -24.05 -2.17
C LYS A 142 -17.01 -23.95 -0.73
N ASP A 143 -17.60 -25.04 -0.23
CA ASP A 143 -18.35 -25.08 1.01
C ASP A 143 -18.23 -26.44 1.73
N ALA A 144 -18.82 -26.56 2.90
CA ALA A 144 -18.81 -27.79 3.70
C ALA A 144 -19.54 -28.94 3.05
N ASN A 145 -20.62 -28.67 2.33
CA ASN A 145 -21.41 -29.69 1.66
C ASN A 145 -20.65 -30.32 0.49
N GLU A 146 -19.89 -29.52 -0.27
CA GLU A 146 -19.03 -30.05 -1.34
C GLU A 146 -17.93 -30.96 -0.78
N VAL A 147 -17.29 -30.57 0.33
CA VAL A 147 -16.29 -31.43 1.00
C VAL A 147 -16.93 -32.74 1.45
N LEU A 148 -18.10 -32.70 2.08
CA LEU A 148 -18.78 -33.91 2.54
C LEU A 148 -19.08 -34.88 1.37
N ILE A 149 -19.62 -34.36 0.27
CA ILE A 149 -20.00 -35.17 -0.90
C ILE A 149 -18.77 -35.78 -1.58
N THR A 150 -17.67 -34.99 -1.70
CA THR A 150 -16.49 -35.41 -2.50
C THR A 150 -15.46 -36.19 -1.70
N LYS A 151 -15.29 -35.87 -0.40
CA LYS A 151 -14.20 -36.39 0.45
C LYS A 151 -14.69 -37.10 1.72
N GLY A 152 -15.98 -37.02 2.04
CA GLY A 152 -16.60 -37.66 3.19
C GLY A 152 -16.45 -36.93 4.51
N ALA A 153 -17.16 -37.43 5.51
CA ALA A 153 -17.34 -36.79 6.82
C ALA A 153 -16.04 -36.65 7.64
N GLU A 154 -15.12 -37.60 7.51
CA GLU A 154 -13.84 -37.56 8.23
C GLU A 154 -12.96 -36.42 7.73
N THR A 155 -12.88 -36.23 6.42
CA THR A 155 -12.13 -35.14 5.81
C THR A 155 -12.71 -33.78 6.24
N LEU A 156 -14.04 -33.64 6.20
CA LEU A 156 -14.70 -32.41 6.65
C LEU A 156 -14.39 -32.10 8.12
N ARG A 157 -14.48 -33.10 9.00
CA ARG A 157 -14.09 -32.91 10.43
C ARG A 157 -12.65 -32.44 10.58
N ASN A 158 -11.72 -33.03 9.82
CA ASN A 158 -10.30 -32.66 9.88
C ASN A 158 -10.05 -31.24 9.39
N ILE A 159 -10.71 -30.79 8.32
CA ILE A 159 -10.63 -29.40 7.84
C ILE A 159 -11.14 -28.45 8.91
N ILE A 160 -12.30 -28.72 9.52
CA ILE A 160 -12.90 -27.87 10.55
C ILE A 160 -12.05 -27.85 11.84
N LYS A 161 -11.45 -28.97 12.22
CA LYS A 161 -10.54 -29.05 13.37
C LYS A 161 -9.31 -28.16 13.21
N ASN A 162 -8.87 -27.93 11.97
CA ASN A 162 -7.75 -27.07 11.63
C ASN A 162 -8.17 -25.61 11.35
N ALA A 163 -9.32 -25.17 11.87
CA ALA A 163 -9.77 -23.79 11.76
C ALA A 163 -8.70 -22.81 12.27
N LYS A 164 -8.48 -21.74 11.53
CA LYS A 164 -7.44 -20.74 11.74
C LYS A 164 -7.97 -19.60 12.61
N ASP A 165 -7.11 -19.03 13.44
CA ASP A 165 -7.42 -17.81 14.19
C ASP A 165 -7.47 -16.60 13.26
N PHE A 166 -8.33 -15.63 13.55
CA PHE A 166 -8.32 -14.35 12.86
C PHE A 166 -7.04 -13.59 13.20
N PRO A 167 -6.41 -12.92 12.19
CA PRO A 167 -5.28 -12.05 12.45
C PRO A 167 -5.69 -10.96 13.44
N ILE A 168 -4.91 -10.76 14.47
CA ILE A 168 -5.08 -9.63 15.39
C ILE A 168 -4.58 -8.39 14.63
N GLU A 169 -5.41 -7.37 14.55
CA GLU A 169 -5.05 -6.12 13.88
C GLU A 169 -3.77 -5.53 14.50
N GLY A 170 -2.80 -5.20 13.65
CA GLY A 170 -1.49 -4.70 14.09
C GLY A 170 -0.50 -5.77 14.56
N VAL A 171 -0.87 -7.07 14.59
CA VAL A 171 0.02 -8.18 14.93
C VAL A 171 0.34 -9.02 13.70
N ILE A 172 1.63 -9.19 13.45
CA ILE A 172 2.12 -10.04 12.35
C ILE A 172 2.26 -11.48 12.85
N ASN A 173 1.51 -12.39 12.25
CA ASN A 173 1.69 -13.83 12.49
C ASN A 173 2.83 -14.33 11.57
N ILE A 174 3.82 -14.98 12.16
CA ILE A 174 5.00 -15.49 11.45
C ILE A 174 4.63 -16.44 10.30
N ASN A 175 3.60 -17.26 10.48
CA ASN A 175 3.15 -18.20 9.43
C ASN A 175 2.67 -17.47 8.17
N ASN A 176 2.08 -16.27 8.33
CA ASN A 176 1.55 -15.48 7.22
C ASN A 176 2.67 -14.82 6.39
N ILE A 177 3.83 -14.59 7.00
CA ILE A 177 4.97 -13.93 6.33
C ILE A 177 6.15 -14.87 6.08
N TRP A 178 6.07 -16.14 6.50
CA TRP A 178 7.23 -17.06 6.45
C TRP A 178 7.80 -17.19 5.03
N LYS A 179 6.95 -17.31 4.02
CA LYS A 179 7.38 -17.32 2.62
C LYS A 179 8.17 -16.07 2.23
N ASN A 180 7.77 -14.91 2.74
CA ASN A 180 8.48 -13.65 2.52
C ASN A 180 9.82 -13.63 3.26
N VAL A 181 9.89 -14.25 4.46
CA VAL A 181 11.15 -14.39 5.22
C VAL A 181 12.15 -15.25 4.45
N LEU A 182 11.71 -16.36 3.88
CA LEU A 182 12.56 -17.22 3.05
C LEU A 182 13.05 -16.48 1.80
N ASN A 183 12.16 -15.78 1.10
CA ASN A 183 12.55 -14.98 -0.06
C ASN A 183 13.54 -13.85 0.31
N TYR A 184 13.33 -13.20 1.47
CA TYR A 184 14.28 -12.21 1.98
C TYR A 184 15.66 -12.80 2.27
N ASN A 185 15.69 -14.00 2.85
CA ASN A 185 16.96 -14.71 3.13
C ASN A 185 17.73 -15.09 1.86
N GLU A 186 17.02 -15.49 0.80
CA GLU A 186 17.61 -15.90 -0.47
C GLU A 186 18.04 -14.72 -1.35
N ASN A 187 17.23 -13.69 -1.42
CA ASN A 187 17.36 -12.61 -2.40
C ASN A 187 17.72 -11.25 -1.78
N GLY A 188 17.69 -11.14 -0.43
CA GLY A 188 17.90 -9.86 0.25
C GLY A 188 16.79 -8.86 0.00
N VAL A 189 17.10 -7.58 0.22
CA VAL A 189 16.21 -6.44 -0.06
C VAL A 189 16.38 -6.03 -1.52
N LYS A 190 15.27 -5.78 -2.19
CA LYS A 190 15.31 -5.19 -3.52
C LYS A 190 15.56 -3.69 -3.42
N ASN A 191 16.76 -3.27 -3.73
CA ASN A 191 17.16 -1.88 -3.82
C ASN A 191 17.39 -1.47 -5.28
N TYR A 192 17.39 -0.16 -5.52
CA TYR A 192 17.45 0.41 -6.86
C TYR A 192 18.51 1.49 -6.93
N SER A 193 19.39 1.40 -7.92
CA SER A 193 20.39 2.44 -8.22
C SER A 193 19.69 3.76 -8.59
N ILE A 194 20.18 4.86 -8.08
CA ILE A 194 19.74 6.19 -8.50
C ILE A 194 20.41 6.65 -9.82
N GLY A 195 21.30 5.83 -10.38
CA GLY A 195 21.87 6.01 -11.69
C GLY A 195 22.86 7.18 -11.83
N LEU A 196 23.39 7.72 -10.73
CA LEU A 196 24.45 8.71 -10.75
C LEU A 196 25.82 8.06 -10.62
N GLU A 197 26.83 8.60 -11.32
CA GLU A 197 28.20 8.04 -11.28
C GLU A 197 28.75 8.03 -9.85
N GLY A 198 29.19 6.86 -9.38
CA GLY A 198 29.74 6.67 -8.05
C GLY A 198 28.72 6.58 -6.91
N SER A 199 27.42 6.69 -7.21
CA SER A 199 26.38 6.67 -6.17
C SER A 199 26.15 5.32 -5.53
N ASP A 200 26.30 4.22 -6.26
CA ASP A 200 25.86 2.88 -5.87
C ASP A 200 26.63 2.30 -4.68
N GLU A 201 27.83 2.79 -4.43
CA GLU A 201 28.62 2.44 -3.24
C GLU A 201 28.01 3.05 -1.97
N TYR A 202 27.43 4.26 -2.08
CA TYR A 202 26.99 5.05 -0.94
C TYR A 202 25.48 5.04 -0.72
N PHE A 203 24.70 4.96 -1.80
CA PHE A 203 23.24 5.02 -1.70
C PHE A 203 22.51 4.32 -2.83
N LYS A 204 21.61 3.43 -2.46
CA LYS A 204 20.56 2.86 -3.30
C LYS A 204 19.21 3.07 -2.66
N MET A 205 18.19 3.26 -3.47
CA MET A 205 16.83 3.52 -3.05
C MET A 205 16.08 2.21 -2.79
N GLU A 206 15.25 2.17 -1.75
CA GLU A 206 14.33 1.07 -1.45
C GLU A 206 12.88 1.59 -1.43
N LEU A 207 11.94 0.84 -2.00
CA LEU A 207 10.51 1.17 -1.94
C LEU A 207 9.96 0.88 -0.52
N GLY A 208 9.10 1.77 -0.03
CA GLY A 208 8.58 1.72 1.35
C GLY A 208 9.39 2.59 2.32
N GLU A 209 10.44 3.26 1.84
CA GLU A 209 11.27 4.18 2.60
C GLU A 209 11.16 5.62 2.11
N TRP A 210 11.73 6.55 2.85
CA TRP A 210 11.89 7.92 2.38
C TRP A 210 13.27 8.48 2.72
N SER A 211 13.72 9.39 1.87
CA SER A 211 15.01 10.05 1.97
C SER A 211 14.81 11.55 2.13
N VAL A 212 15.50 12.17 3.09
CA VAL A 212 15.59 13.62 3.16
C VAL A 212 16.76 14.12 2.33
N VAL A 213 16.49 15.14 1.52
CA VAL A 213 17.51 15.82 0.70
C VAL A 213 17.63 17.26 1.20
N SER A 214 18.82 17.65 1.63
CA SER A 214 19.08 19.02 2.11
C SER A 214 20.33 19.63 1.49
N GLY A 215 20.55 20.89 1.74
CA GLY A 215 21.67 21.69 1.23
C GLY A 215 21.30 23.17 1.21
N ILE A 216 22.32 24.04 1.15
CA ILE A 216 22.11 25.49 1.08
C ILE A 216 21.28 25.89 -0.16
N PRO A 217 20.64 27.06 -0.17
CA PRO A 217 20.03 27.59 -1.38
C PRO A 217 21.04 27.61 -2.56
N ASN A 218 20.56 27.33 -3.75
CA ASN A 218 21.36 27.26 -5.00
C ASN A 218 22.46 26.19 -5.01
N SER A 219 22.42 25.18 -4.13
CA SER A 219 23.35 24.06 -4.17
C SER A 219 23.04 23.02 -5.27
N GLY A 220 21.91 23.14 -5.96
CA GLY A 220 21.49 22.23 -7.01
C GLY A 220 20.63 21.04 -6.57
N LYS A 221 19.99 21.10 -5.37
CA LYS A 221 19.13 20.02 -4.83
C LYS A 221 18.08 19.52 -5.82
N SER A 222 17.21 20.43 -6.27
CA SER A 222 16.12 20.08 -7.20
C SER A 222 16.67 19.60 -8.55
N ASP A 223 17.79 20.17 -9.01
CA ASP A 223 18.41 19.80 -10.27
C ASP A 223 19.03 18.39 -10.23
N VAL A 224 19.72 18.04 -9.13
CA VAL A 224 20.22 16.68 -8.88
C VAL A 224 19.06 15.70 -8.75
N LEU A 225 18.01 16.08 -8.03
CA LEU A 225 16.83 15.23 -7.84
C LEU A 225 16.13 14.95 -9.17
N ASP A 226 15.95 15.95 -10.03
CA ASP A 226 15.42 15.77 -11.38
C ASP A 226 16.26 14.76 -12.20
N GLN A 227 17.61 14.78 -12.07
CA GLN A 227 18.45 13.80 -12.74
C GLN A 227 18.24 12.39 -12.17
N ILE A 228 18.11 12.26 -10.84
CA ILE A 228 17.79 10.98 -10.21
C ILE A 228 16.46 10.45 -10.75
N LEU A 229 15.42 11.31 -10.81
CA LEU A 229 14.10 10.91 -11.32
C LEU A 229 14.15 10.44 -12.78
N CYS A 230 14.91 11.15 -13.64
CA CYS A 230 15.13 10.71 -15.03
C CYS A 230 15.85 9.35 -15.09
N ASN A 231 16.90 9.17 -14.30
CA ASN A 231 17.65 7.92 -14.28
C ASN A 231 16.83 6.73 -13.82
N ILE A 232 16.02 6.89 -12.74
CA ILE A 232 15.18 5.79 -12.23
C ILE A 232 14.02 5.48 -13.18
N ALA A 233 13.47 6.48 -13.87
CA ALA A 233 12.48 6.25 -14.92
C ALA A 233 13.06 5.42 -16.06
N ILE A 234 14.27 5.76 -16.52
CA ILE A 234 14.96 5.03 -17.61
C ILE A 234 15.38 3.62 -17.17
N ASN A 235 16.04 3.51 -16.00
CA ASN A 235 16.69 2.25 -15.58
C ASN A 235 15.70 1.24 -15.01
N HIS A 236 14.61 1.70 -14.38
CA HIS A 236 13.70 0.87 -13.62
C HIS A 236 12.25 0.96 -14.08
N ASP A 237 11.96 1.73 -15.12
CA ASP A 237 10.59 1.98 -15.62
C ASP A 237 9.68 2.55 -14.52
N PHE A 238 10.23 3.41 -13.65
CA PHE A 238 9.52 3.97 -12.52
C PHE A 238 8.76 5.24 -12.89
N ARG A 239 7.54 5.34 -12.37
CA ARG A 239 6.70 6.54 -12.49
C ARG A 239 6.88 7.42 -11.26
N CYS A 240 7.05 8.71 -11.51
CA CYS A 240 7.39 9.72 -10.52
C CYS A 240 6.28 10.76 -10.39
N ALA A 241 5.85 11.06 -9.17
CA ALA A 241 4.91 12.14 -8.90
C ALA A 241 5.57 13.23 -8.05
N MET A 242 5.38 14.50 -8.42
CA MET A 242 6.09 15.62 -7.82
C MET A 242 5.12 16.70 -7.35
N PHE A 243 5.25 17.09 -6.09
CA PHE A 243 4.75 18.35 -5.59
C PHE A 243 5.94 19.30 -5.44
N SER A 244 6.11 20.20 -6.41
CA SER A 244 7.25 21.15 -6.48
C SER A 244 6.78 22.55 -6.88
N PRO A 245 6.16 23.29 -5.96
CA PRO A 245 5.65 24.63 -6.25
C PRO A 245 6.74 25.65 -6.60
N GLU A 246 7.97 25.47 -6.11
CA GLU A 246 9.11 26.33 -6.48
C GLU A 246 9.56 26.13 -7.94
N SER A 247 9.16 25.03 -8.57
CA SER A 247 9.49 24.76 -9.99
C SER A 247 8.49 25.38 -10.97
N PHE A 248 7.62 26.27 -10.51
CA PHE A 248 6.75 27.04 -11.40
C PHE A 248 7.54 28.09 -12.20
N PRO A 249 7.26 28.30 -13.51
CA PRO A 249 6.23 27.64 -14.30
C PRO A 249 6.60 26.19 -14.67
N TYR A 250 5.59 25.30 -14.70
CA TYR A 250 5.79 23.87 -14.99
C TYR A 250 6.43 23.60 -16.35
N GLU A 251 6.20 24.46 -17.34
CA GLU A 251 6.83 24.38 -18.66
C GLU A 251 8.36 24.41 -18.56
N GLY A 252 8.88 25.24 -17.65
CA GLY A 252 10.33 25.31 -17.38
C GLY A 252 10.84 24.03 -16.71
N HIS A 253 10.07 23.44 -15.78
CA HIS A 253 10.42 22.19 -15.14
C HIS A 253 10.38 21.01 -16.13
N ILE A 254 9.34 20.91 -16.95
CA ILE A 254 9.21 19.89 -17.99
C ILE A 254 10.39 19.98 -18.97
N LYS A 255 10.77 21.19 -19.40
CA LYS A 255 11.94 21.39 -20.26
C LYS A 255 13.24 20.93 -19.57
N ARG A 256 13.40 21.18 -18.27
CA ARG A 256 14.57 20.71 -17.49
C ARG A 256 14.63 19.17 -17.42
N ILE A 257 13.51 18.51 -17.19
CA ILE A 257 13.39 17.03 -17.25
C ILE A 257 13.76 16.55 -18.67
N ALA A 258 13.20 17.17 -19.72
CA ALA A 258 13.50 16.82 -21.09
C ALA A 258 15.00 16.95 -21.42
N ASN A 259 15.66 18.04 -20.99
CA ASN A 259 17.11 18.21 -21.18
C ASN A 259 17.90 17.07 -20.55
N LYS A 260 17.50 16.60 -19.37
CA LYS A 260 18.16 15.48 -18.65
C LYS A 260 17.93 14.14 -19.33
N LEU A 261 16.73 13.91 -19.86
CA LEU A 261 16.42 12.72 -20.67
C LEU A 261 17.24 12.67 -21.95
N VAL A 262 17.33 13.79 -22.66
CA VAL A 262 18.06 13.91 -23.94
C VAL A 262 19.59 14.00 -23.73
N GLY A 263 20.03 14.44 -22.57
CA GLY A 263 21.46 14.62 -22.25
C GLY A 263 22.06 15.93 -22.77
N ARG A 264 21.23 16.90 -23.21
CA ARG A 264 21.65 18.20 -23.72
C ARG A 264 20.47 19.20 -23.71
N ASN A 265 20.73 20.46 -24.04
CA ASN A 265 19.65 21.40 -24.32
C ASN A 265 18.75 20.89 -25.45
N THR A 266 17.45 20.78 -25.17
CA THR A 266 16.47 20.24 -26.12
C THR A 266 16.05 21.25 -27.18
N THR A 267 15.90 20.78 -28.43
CA THR A 267 15.19 21.45 -29.51
C THR A 267 13.68 21.15 -29.41
N SER A 268 12.86 21.78 -30.28
CA SER A 268 11.43 21.46 -30.35
C SER A 268 11.18 20.02 -30.81
N ASP A 269 12.00 19.50 -31.69
CA ASP A 269 11.91 18.12 -32.18
C ASP A 269 12.26 17.13 -31.06
N ASP A 270 13.28 17.41 -30.27
CA ASP A 270 13.63 16.62 -29.09
C ASP A 270 12.46 16.57 -28.08
N LEU A 271 11.82 17.71 -27.82
CA LEU A 271 10.66 17.80 -26.92
C LEU A 271 9.50 16.93 -27.40
N ASN A 272 9.22 16.94 -28.71
CA ASN A 272 8.18 16.08 -29.29
C ASN A 272 8.52 14.59 -29.14
N GLN A 273 9.79 14.21 -29.30
CA GLN A 273 10.23 12.82 -29.17
C GLN A 273 10.16 12.30 -27.74
N VAL A 274 10.42 13.12 -26.71
CA VAL A 274 10.37 12.69 -25.31
C VAL A 274 9.00 12.88 -24.67
N LYS A 275 8.05 13.49 -25.37
CA LYS A 275 6.74 13.85 -24.83
C LYS A 275 6.02 12.65 -24.21
N ASP A 276 5.89 11.57 -24.98
CA ASP A 276 5.13 10.38 -24.55
C ASP A 276 5.79 9.71 -23.35
N PHE A 277 7.12 9.65 -23.30
CA PHE A 277 7.85 9.16 -22.15
C PHE A 277 7.63 10.03 -20.91
N ILE A 278 7.64 11.37 -21.06
CA ILE A 278 7.39 12.27 -19.94
C ILE A 278 5.94 12.11 -19.46
N GLU A 279 4.97 12.00 -20.36
CA GLU A 279 3.55 11.81 -20.03
C GLU A 279 3.32 10.48 -19.27
N GLU A 280 4.06 9.44 -19.62
CA GLU A 280 3.95 8.15 -18.96
C GLU A 280 4.61 8.11 -17.57
N HIS A 281 5.76 8.78 -17.40
CA HIS A 281 6.60 8.60 -16.23
C HIS A 281 6.57 9.76 -15.22
N PHE A 282 6.08 10.96 -15.59
CA PHE A 282 6.18 12.14 -14.73
C PHE A 282 4.82 12.80 -14.51
N TYR A 283 4.47 13.04 -13.26
CA TYR A 283 3.20 13.62 -12.84
C TYR A 283 3.44 14.81 -11.90
N TRP A 284 2.87 15.97 -12.22
CA TRP A 284 2.95 17.17 -11.38
C TRP A 284 1.65 17.36 -10.61
N ILE A 285 1.77 17.57 -9.30
CA ILE A 285 0.64 17.87 -8.43
C ILE A 285 0.56 19.37 -8.24
N LYS A 286 -0.61 19.93 -8.52
CA LYS A 286 -0.97 21.33 -8.23
C LYS A 286 -2.02 21.32 -7.12
N ILE A 287 -1.72 21.98 -6.02
CA ILE A 287 -2.65 22.20 -4.91
C ILE A 287 -2.68 23.71 -4.65
N ASP A 288 -3.88 24.25 -4.52
CA ASP A 288 -4.05 25.68 -4.21
C ASP A 288 -3.55 25.95 -2.79
N LEU A 289 -2.89 27.11 -2.59
CA LEU A 289 -2.24 27.45 -1.33
C LEU A 289 -3.19 27.45 -0.13
N GLU A 290 -4.47 27.78 -0.34
CA GLU A 290 -5.51 27.78 0.70
C GLU A 290 -5.79 26.36 1.25
N ASN A 291 -5.52 25.32 0.46
CA ASN A 291 -5.75 23.93 0.80
C ASN A 291 -4.46 23.14 1.01
N LEU A 292 -3.32 23.82 1.10
CA LEU A 292 -2.02 23.19 1.14
C LEU A 292 -1.72 22.61 2.52
N THR A 293 -1.96 21.31 2.64
CA THR A 293 -1.60 20.50 3.82
C THR A 293 -0.84 19.25 3.38
N LEU A 294 -0.02 18.67 4.27
CA LEU A 294 0.62 17.38 3.97
C LEU A 294 -0.43 16.30 3.62
N LYS A 295 -1.55 16.30 4.33
CA LYS A 295 -2.63 15.35 4.05
C LYS A 295 -3.13 15.46 2.61
N ALA A 296 -3.40 16.68 2.13
CA ALA A 296 -3.87 16.90 0.76
C ALA A 296 -2.85 16.39 -0.29
N ILE A 297 -1.54 16.60 -0.03
CA ILE A 297 -0.47 16.11 -0.90
C ILE A 297 -0.42 14.57 -0.88
N LEU A 298 -0.44 13.95 0.31
CA LEU A 298 -0.41 12.49 0.43
C LEU A 298 -1.65 11.83 -0.17
N ASP A 299 -2.82 12.45 -0.05
CA ASP A 299 -4.06 11.97 -0.67
C ASP A 299 -3.97 12.04 -2.21
N ALA A 300 -3.40 13.11 -2.77
CA ALA A 300 -3.16 13.22 -4.20
C ALA A 300 -2.13 12.17 -4.69
N PHE A 301 -1.03 11.99 -3.98
CA PHE A 301 -0.07 10.90 -4.28
C PHE A 301 -0.74 9.54 -4.21
N LYS A 302 -1.56 9.27 -3.20
CA LYS A 302 -2.28 8.00 -3.07
C LYS A 302 -3.19 7.72 -4.25
N GLN A 303 -3.92 8.72 -4.74
CA GLN A 303 -4.73 8.60 -5.95
C GLN A 303 -3.87 8.26 -7.18
N LEU A 304 -2.74 8.93 -7.35
CA LEU A 304 -1.81 8.65 -8.45
C LEU A 304 -1.17 7.25 -8.34
N VAL A 305 -0.83 6.80 -7.13
CA VAL A 305 -0.35 5.43 -6.91
C VAL A 305 -1.40 4.42 -7.37
N LEU A 306 -2.68 4.61 -6.99
CA LEU A 306 -3.76 3.70 -7.35
C LEU A 306 -4.11 3.73 -8.85
N GLN A 307 -4.07 4.91 -9.47
CA GLN A 307 -4.49 5.08 -10.86
C GLN A 307 -3.38 4.88 -11.88
N LYS A 308 -2.15 5.28 -11.51
CA LYS A 308 -1.00 5.33 -12.43
C LYS A 308 0.17 4.44 -12.01
N GLY A 309 0.12 3.83 -10.82
CA GLY A 309 1.20 2.97 -10.34
C GLY A 309 2.49 3.72 -10.01
N ILE A 310 2.38 4.91 -9.38
CA ILE A 310 3.56 5.71 -8.99
C ILE A 310 4.47 4.90 -8.06
N ASN A 311 5.77 4.96 -8.32
CA ASN A 311 6.81 4.32 -7.52
C ASN A 311 7.57 5.32 -6.65
N VAL A 312 7.73 6.56 -7.12
CA VAL A 312 8.52 7.60 -6.44
C VAL A 312 7.71 8.89 -6.31
N CYS A 313 7.69 9.43 -5.10
CA CYS A 313 7.05 10.69 -4.77
C CYS A 313 8.10 11.73 -4.39
N VAL A 314 7.86 13.01 -4.69
CA VAL A 314 8.75 14.12 -4.34
C VAL A 314 7.95 15.25 -3.71
N ILE A 315 8.44 15.78 -2.60
CA ILE A 315 7.99 17.05 -2.00
C ILE A 315 9.18 18.00 -2.00
N ASP A 316 9.09 19.08 -2.79
CA ASP A 316 10.16 20.06 -2.98
C ASP A 316 9.62 21.51 -2.97
N PRO A 317 9.78 22.26 -1.85
CA PRO A 317 10.34 21.83 -0.57
C PRO A 317 9.28 21.57 0.52
N TRP A 318 9.70 20.89 1.58
CA TRP A 318 8.97 20.75 2.85
C TRP A 318 8.53 22.09 3.46
N ASN A 319 9.39 23.09 3.34
CA ASN A 319 9.20 24.40 3.98
C ASN A 319 8.00 25.20 3.41
N MET A 320 7.45 24.80 2.26
CA MET A 320 6.24 25.40 1.69
C MET A 320 4.94 24.90 2.33
N LEU A 321 5.01 23.82 3.10
CA LEU A 321 3.84 23.34 3.85
C LEU A 321 3.48 24.35 4.94
N ASP A 322 2.19 24.62 5.11
CA ASP A 322 1.72 25.51 6.17
C ASP A 322 1.95 24.88 7.53
N HIS A 323 2.89 25.46 8.26
CA HIS A 323 3.20 25.12 9.64
C HIS A 323 2.66 26.18 10.63
N SER A 324 1.78 27.09 10.15
CA SER A 324 1.34 28.28 10.92
C SER A 324 0.54 27.92 12.17
N ALA A 325 -0.13 26.80 12.18
CA ALA A 325 -1.00 26.42 13.29
C ALA A 325 -0.28 25.81 14.50
N GLN A 326 0.91 25.22 14.32
CA GLN A 326 1.64 24.57 15.43
C GLN A 326 3.14 24.48 15.14
N ARG A 327 3.91 25.42 15.65
CA ARG A 327 5.39 25.37 15.64
C ARG A 327 5.97 24.39 16.67
N ASP A 328 5.19 23.42 17.13
CA ASP A 328 5.64 22.47 18.13
C ASP A 328 6.46 21.33 17.48
N HIS A 329 7.58 20.97 18.09
CA HIS A 329 8.42 19.83 17.68
C HIS A 329 7.60 18.54 17.55
N SER A 330 6.54 18.37 18.37
CA SER A 330 5.64 17.24 18.30
C SER A 330 4.89 17.13 16.96
N TYR A 331 4.58 18.29 16.32
CA TYR A 331 3.91 18.35 15.03
C TYR A 331 4.80 17.80 13.89
N ILE A 332 6.05 18.27 13.82
CA ILE A 332 7.01 17.80 12.81
C ILE A 332 7.19 16.28 12.93
N GLY A 333 7.38 15.81 14.15
CA GLY A 333 7.51 14.39 14.42
C GLY A 333 6.30 13.56 13.96
N LYS A 334 5.08 13.99 14.23
CA LYS A 334 3.85 13.34 13.76
C LYS A 334 3.76 13.34 12.23
N THR A 335 4.05 14.46 11.61
CA THR A 335 3.97 14.65 10.16
C THR A 335 4.97 13.76 9.41
N LEU A 336 6.21 13.66 9.90
CA LEU A 336 7.21 12.74 9.34
C LEU A 336 6.82 11.27 9.55
N SER A 337 6.10 10.93 10.63
CA SER A 337 5.55 9.58 10.81
C SER A 337 4.45 9.25 9.81
N GLN A 338 3.64 10.23 9.39
CA GLN A 338 2.64 10.06 8.32
C GLN A 338 3.31 9.74 6.97
N ILE A 339 4.44 10.41 6.67
CA ILE A 339 5.25 10.10 5.48
C ILE A 339 5.76 8.66 5.53
N THR A 340 6.30 8.25 6.68
CA THR A 340 6.78 6.86 6.87
C THR A 340 5.65 5.86 6.62
N GLN A 341 4.49 6.08 7.23
CA GLN A 341 3.32 5.23 7.07
C GLN A 341 2.83 5.19 5.62
N PHE A 342 2.78 6.33 4.96
CA PHE A 342 2.41 6.44 3.55
C PHE A 342 3.33 5.57 2.66
N CYS A 343 4.66 5.76 2.78
CA CYS A 343 5.62 4.99 1.98
C CYS A 343 5.51 3.48 2.21
N GLN A 344 5.34 3.05 3.47
CA GLN A 344 5.19 1.64 3.81
C GLN A 344 3.90 1.03 3.27
N GLN A 345 2.78 1.76 3.33
CA GLN A 345 1.47 1.29 2.85
C GLN A 345 1.39 1.24 1.34
N THR A 346 1.94 2.23 0.65
CA THR A 346 1.88 2.35 -0.81
C THR A 346 3.05 1.66 -1.53
N LYS A 347 4.07 1.22 -0.78
CA LYS A 347 5.31 0.68 -1.34
C LYS A 347 5.97 1.65 -2.34
N THR A 348 5.96 2.95 -2.02
CA THR A 348 6.63 3.99 -2.79
C THR A 348 7.87 4.48 -2.06
N HIS A 349 8.84 5.06 -2.78
CA HIS A 349 9.90 5.86 -2.17
C HIS A 349 9.54 7.33 -2.20
N MET A 350 9.86 8.09 -1.15
CA MET A 350 9.64 9.54 -1.15
C MET A 350 10.95 10.30 -0.95
N PHE A 351 11.22 11.25 -1.83
CA PHE A 351 12.24 12.26 -1.60
C PHE A 351 11.61 13.51 -1.00
N LEU A 352 12.09 13.91 0.16
CA LEU A 352 11.63 15.08 0.88
C LEU A 352 12.74 16.12 0.91
N VAL A 353 12.58 17.21 0.15
CA VAL A 353 13.55 18.33 0.15
C VAL A 353 13.26 19.25 1.32
N ALA A 354 14.26 19.47 2.16
CA ALA A 354 14.14 20.36 3.31
C ALA A 354 15.32 21.34 3.37
N HIS A 355 15.01 22.62 3.60
CA HIS A 355 16.04 23.64 3.71
C HIS A 355 16.67 23.66 5.12
N PRO A 356 18.00 23.86 5.20
CA PRO A 356 18.65 24.06 6.47
C PRO A 356 18.26 25.41 7.09
N ARG A 357 18.49 25.53 8.40
CA ARG A 357 18.47 26.85 9.07
C ARG A 357 19.53 27.76 8.45
N LYS A 358 19.51 29.03 8.82
CA LYS A 358 20.54 29.97 8.40
C LYS A 358 21.92 29.44 8.82
N ILE A 359 22.77 29.19 7.85
CA ILE A 359 24.15 28.68 8.05
C ILE A 359 25.10 29.88 7.99
N GLU A 360 26.06 29.89 8.87
CA GLU A 360 27.13 30.88 8.87
C GLU A 360 28.03 30.74 7.67
N SER A 361 28.43 31.85 7.08
CA SER A 361 29.46 31.91 6.05
C SER A 361 30.77 32.40 6.63
N GLU A 362 31.84 31.72 6.34
CA GLU A 362 33.19 32.12 6.72
C GLU A 362 34.01 32.36 5.44
N GLY A 363 34.57 33.57 5.29
CA GLY A 363 35.32 33.93 4.08
C GLY A 363 34.49 33.92 2.78
N GLY A 364 33.19 34.17 2.86
CA GLY A 364 32.29 34.13 1.69
C GLY A 364 31.84 32.74 1.23
N GLN A 365 32.25 31.71 1.93
CA GLN A 365 31.81 30.32 1.68
C GLN A 365 30.93 29.83 2.83
N TYR A 366 29.81 29.20 2.49
CA TYR A 366 28.97 28.55 3.49
C TYR A 366 29.61 27.24 3.92
N LYS A 367 29.57 26.97 5.23
CA LYS A 367 29.93 25.64 5.75
C LYS A 367 28.98 24.57 5.15
N LYS A 368 29.51 23.38 4.91
CA LYS A 368 28.67 22.24 4.51
C LYS A 368 27.60 22.01 5.57
N PRO A 369 26.30 22.07 5.21
CA PRO A 369 25.25 21.73 6.16
C PRO A 369 25.27 20.23 6.50
N THR A 370 24.67 19.91 7.62
CA THR A 370 24.40 18.55 8.06
C THR A 370 22.88 18.33 8.15
N LEU A 371 22.45 17.10 8.36
CA LEU A 371 21.05 16.82 8.63
C LEU A 371 20.54 17.48 9.91
N TYR A 372 21.43 17.78 10.86
CA TYR A 372 21.09 18.49 12.09
C TYR A 372 20.86 19.98 11.88
N ASP A 373 21.20 20.53 10.74
CA ASP A 373 20.97 21.92 10.41
C ASP A 373 19.57 22.18 9.82
N ILE A 374 18.81 21.13 9.50
CA ILE A 374 17.43 21.26 9.02
C ILE A 374 16.55 21.81 10.16
N SER A 375 15.64 22.73 9.88
CA SER A 375 14.68 23.25 10.85
C SER A 375 13.78 22.12 11.37
N GLY A 376 13.75 21.87 12.68
CA GLY A 376 13.14 20.67 13.29
C GLY A 376 14.05 19.44 13.23
N SER A 377 15.34 19.64 13.17
CA SER A 377 16.42 18.74 12.76
C SER A 377 16.47 17.39 13.44
N ALA A 378 16.25 17.29 14.75
CA ALA A 378 16.34 16.02 15.46
C ALA A 378 15.33 14.99 14.90
N ASP A 379 14.13 15.42 14.55
CA ASP A 379 13.12 14.54 13.99
C ASP A 379 13.45 14.10 12.56
N PHE A 380 14.01 14.95 11.72
CA PHE A 380 14.46 14.56 10.38
C PHE A 380 15.56 13.51 10.46
N PHE A 381 16.57 13.76 11.28
CA PHE A 381 17.65 12.79 11.47
C PHE A 381 17.12 11.47 12.04
N ASN A 382 16.25 11.52 13.06
CA ASN A 382 15.78 10.32 13.73
C ASN A 382 14.84 9.47 12.84
N LYS A 383 13.94 10.11 12.09
CA LYS A 383 12.83 9.43 11.37
C LYS A 383 13.14 9.08 9.92
N ALA A 384 13.97 9.88 9.22
CA ALA A 384 14.36 9.55 7.85
C ALA A 384 15.08 8.19 7.80
N TYR A 385 14.84 7.44 6.74
CA TYR A 385 15.63 6.23 6.47
C TYR A 385 17.00 6.61 5.92
N ASN A 386 17.04 7.56 5.01
CA ASN A 386 18.28 8.01 4.38
C ASN A 386 18.35 9.53 4.39
N GLY A 387 19.57 10.07 4.38
CA GLY A 387 19.78 11.50 4.39
C GLY A 387 20.92 11.91 3.48
N LEU A 388 20.60 12.79 2.53
CA LEU A 388 21.50 13.28 1.50
C LEU A 388 21.70 14.80 1.66
N ILE A 389 22.96 15.23 1.60
CA ILE A 389 23.31 16.67 1.58
C ILE A 389 23.94 17.00 0.25
N VAL A 390 23.29 17.88 -0.50
CA VAL A 390 23.79 18.41 -1.77
C VAL A 390 24.60 19.67 -1.50
N TYR A 391 25.88 19.64 -1.80
CA TYR A 391 26.81 20.74 -1.56
C TYR A 391 27.60 21.09 -2.82
N ARG A 392 27.51 22.33 -3.25
CA ARG A 392 28.23 22.86 -4.42
C ARG A 392 29.58 23.41 -4.01
N CYS A 393 30.67 22.91 -4.60
CA CYS A 393 32.04 23.24 -4.30
C CYS A 393 32.54 24.44 -5.13
N ILE A 394 32.00 25.64 -4.87
CA ILE A 394 32.38 26.85 -5.64
C ILE A 394 33.81 27.23 -5.29
N GLY A 395 34.69 27.29 -6.32
CA GLY A 395 36.09 27.69 -6.16
C GLY A 395 37.00 26.70 -5.43
N GLN A 396 36.48 25.52 -5.06
CA GLN A 396 37.29 24.48 -4.38
C GLN A 396 37.89 23.53 -5.42
N LYS A 397 39.10 23.01 -5.11
CA LYS A 397 39.70 21.93 -5.93
C LYS A 397 38.91 20.62 -5.68
N THR A 398 38.31 20.09 -6.72
CA THR A 398 37.63 18.79 -6.72
C THR A 398 38.13 17.96 -7.88
N SER A 399 37.77 16.66 -7.90
CA SER A 399 38.11 15.78 -9.03
C SER A 399 37.57 16.27 -10.37
N TYR A 400 36.52 17.08 -10.36
CA TYR A 400 35.81 17.59 -11.53
C TYR A 400 35.96 19.11 -11.73
N GLY A 401 36.87 19.78 -11.01
CA GLY A 401 37.10 21.21 -11.14
C GLY A 401 36.34 22.06 -10.11
N SER A 402 36.17 23.38 -10.42
CA SER A 402 35.72 24.38 -9.44
C SER A 402 34.22 24.44 -9.17
N ASP A 403 33.40 23.70 -9.94
CA ASP A 403 31.94 23.77 -9.87
C ASP A 403 31.29 22.40 -9.62
N ALA A 404 32.06 21.45 -9.11
CA ALA A 404 31.52 20.13 -8.78
C ALA A 404 30.49 20.18 -7.66
N ILE A 405 29.57 19.24 -7.71
CA ILE A 405 28.60 19.02 -6.64
C ILE A 405 29.00 17.76 -5.89
N LYS A 406 29.12 17.87 -4.58
CA LYS A 406 29.31 16.72 -3.67
C LYS A 406 27.96 16.34 -3.06
N ILE A 407 27.64 15.07 -3.15
CA ILE A 407 26.48 14.51 -2.48
C ILE A 407 26.98 13.67 -1.31
N TYR A 408 26.78 14.20 -0.10
CA TYR A 408 27.13 13.50 1.13
C TYR A 408 25.95 12.64 1.57
N ILE A 409 26.23 11.38 1.82
CA ILE A 409 25.29 10.45 2.43
C ILE A 409 25.58 10.46 3.94
N GLU A 410 24.76 11.16 4.69
CA GLU A 410 24.93 11.34 6.14
C GLU A 410 24.10 10.35 6.96
N LYS A 411 23.16 9.67 6.30
CA LYS A 411 22.39 8.62 6.93
C LYS A 411 21.97 7.55 5.90
N VAL A 412 22.20 6.30 6.26
CA VAL A 412 21.62 5.12 5.63
C VAL A 412 21.21 4.17 6.75
N LYS A 413 19.92 3.88 6.87
CA LYS A 413 19.41 3.05 7.96
C LYS A 413 19.72 1.58 7.77
N ARG A 414 19.72 1.12 6.51
CA ARG A 414 20.00 -0.27 6.15
C ARG A 414 21.32 -0.37 5.40
N LYS A 415 22.22 -1.21 5.88
CA LYS A 415 23.55 -1.40 5.29
C LYS A 415 23.51 -1.91 3.84
N GLU A 416 22.45 -2.62 3.49
CA GLU A 416 22.22 -3.13 2.15
C GLU A 416 21.95 -2.01 1.12
N ASN A 417 21.52 -0.84 1.59
CA ASN A 417 21.21 0.31 0.74
C ASN A 417 22.38 1.28 0.58
N GLY A 418 23.52 1.04 1.24
CA GLY A 418 24.72 1.86 1.09
C GLY A 418 25.48 2.11 2.40
N GLN A 419 26.36 3.10 2.38
CA GLN A 419 27.20 3.49 3.51
C GLN A 419 27.36 5.01 3.59
N LEU A 420 27.87 5.49 4.70
CA LEU A 420 28.20 6.91 4.87
C LEU A 420 29.40 7.27 4.00
N GLY A 421 29.37 8.46 3.44
CA GLY A 421 30.44 8.95 2.59
C GLY A 421 29.95 10.04 1.64
N TYR A 422 30.60 10.20 0.51
CA TYR A 422 30.17 11.12 -0.54
C TYR A 422 30.66 10.66 -1.91
N PHE A 423 29.96 11.11 -2.92
CA PHE A 423 30.39 11.05 -4.31
C PHE A 423 30.30 12.43 -4.95
N GLU A 424 31.03 12.64 -6.05
CA GLU A 424 31.15 13.91 -6.75
C GLU A 424 30.47 13.83 -8.11
N LEU A 425 29.82 14.92 -8.50
CA LEU A 425 29.16 15.09 -9.80
C LEU A 425 29.66 16.37 -10.47
N ALA A 426 29.81 16.29 -11.78
CA ALA A 426 30.10 17.45 -12.61
C ALA A 426 28.86 17.80 -13.44
N PRO A 427 28.16 18.89 -13.12
CA PRO A 427 27.03 19.36 -13.95
C PRO A 427 27.55 20.00 -15.24
N ASP A 428 27.00 19.61 -16.36
CA ASP A 428 27.25 20.29 -17.65
C ASP A 428 26.20 21.42 -17.84
N PHE A 429 26.44 22.56 -17.20
CA PHE A 429 25.53 23.69 -17.25
C PHE A 429 25.40 24.29 -18.68
N LYS A 430 26.36 24.09 -19.55
CA LYS A 430 26.31 24.58 -20.94
C LYS A 430 25.35 23.74 -21.78
N ASN A 431 25.22 22.47 -21.46
CA ASN A 431 24.37 21.50 -22.13
C ASN A 431 23.16 21.06 -21.31
N GLY A 432 22.43 22.00 -20.70
CA GLY A 432 21.15 21.73 -20.07
C GLY A 432 21.23 21.25 -18.63
N GLY A 433 22.39 21.40 -17.94
CA GLY A 433 22.55 21.02 -16.53
C GLY A 433 22.53 19.50 -16.30
N VAL A 434 22.95 18.73 -17.28
CA VAL A 434 22.96 17.27 -17.22
C VAL A 434 24.14 16.79 -16.37
N TYR A 435 23.90 15.77 -15.55
CA TYR A 435 24.94 15.09 -14.79
C TYR A 435 25.35 13.80 -15.48
N LYS A 436 26.62 13.43 -15.34
CA LYS A 436 27.08 12.15 -15.83
C LYS A 436 26.39 11.02 -15.09
N SER A 437 25.61 10.24 -15.81
CA SER A 437 24.84 9.13 -15.27
C SER A 437 25.43 7.79 -15.69
N VAL A 438 25.32 6.81 -14.80
CA VAL A 438 25.60 5.41 -15.09
C VAL A 438 24.25 4.77 -15.44
N THR A 439 24.00 4.66 -16.73
CA THR A 439 22.90 3.83 -17.25
C THR A 439 23.51 2.49 -17.69
N GLU A 440 22.81 1.38 -17.47
CA GLU A 440 23.18 0.11 -18.08
C GLU A 440 23.38 0.34 -19.58
N LYS A 441 24.49 -0.16 -20.13
CA LYS A 441 24.92 0.14 -21.51
C LYS A 441 23.83 -0.10 -22.56
N ASP A 442 22.89 -0.98 -22.29
CA ASP A 442 21.79 -1.36 -23.18
C ASP A 442 20.50 -0.56 -22.96
N LYS A 443 20.41 0.22 -21.89
CA LYS A 443 19.26 1.07 -21.52
C LYS A 443 19.51 2.56 -21.67
N LYS A 444 20.61 2.96 -22.34
CA LYS A 444 20.74 4.36 -22.74
C LYS A 444 19.50 4.72 -23.54
N PHE A 445 18.81 5.75 -23.11
CA PHE A 445 17.80 6.38 -23.92
C PHE A 445 18.49 6.70 -25.25
N LYS A 446 18.30 5.84 -26.25
CA LYS A 446 18.72 6.09 -27.61
C LYS A 446 17.77 7.09 -28.23
N ILE A 447 17.67 8.26 -27.59
CA ILE A 447 17.14 9.42 -28.23
C ILE A 447 18.28 9.90 -29.10
N ILE A 448 18.06 9.75 -30.39
CA ILE A 448 18.85 10.40 -31.44
C ILE A 448 20.19 9.72 -31.74
N LYS A 449 20.13 8.64 -32.47
CA LYS A 449 20.93 8.49 -33.68
C LYS A 449 19.94 8.25 -34.80
N ASP A 450 19.97 9.21 -35.73
CA ASP A 450 19.38 9.15 -37.07
C ASP A 450 18.55 7.89 -37.42
N ASN A 451 17.24 8.05 -37.53
CA ASN A 451 16.27 7.17 -38.20
C ASN A 451 15.82 5.84 -37.57
N ASP A 452 16.22 5.46 -36.38
CA ASP A 452 15.62 4.29 -35.72
C ASP A 452 15.05 4.70 -34.38
N ILE A 453 13.75 4.95 -34.33
CA ILE A 453 12.96 5.02 -33.12
C ILE A 453 12.49 3.60 -32.84
N PRO A 454 12.94 2.94 -31.75
CA PRO A 454 12.30 1.73 -31.27
C PRO A 454 11.28 2.14 -30.23
N PHE A 455 10.06 2.22 -30.60
CA PHE A 455 8.89 2.07 -29.76
C PHE A 455 8.14 0.81 -30.19
#